data_49835629d5fd5bc781f6bc274c686c00
#
_entry.id   49835629d5fd5bc781f6bc274c686c00
#
_cell.length_a   1.000
_cell.length_b   1.000
_cell.length_c   1.000
_cell.angle_alpha   90.00
_cell.angle_beta   90.00
_cell.angle_gamma   90.00
#
_symmetry.space_group_name_H-M   'P 1'
#
loop_
_entity.id
_entity.type
_entity.pdbx_description
1 polymer ?
#
loop_
_entity_poly.entity_id
_entity_poly.type
_entity_poly.pdbx_seq_one_letter_code
_entity_poly.pdbx_strand_id
1 'polypeptide(L)'
;MIVIKPNKEMKKILLTLITLTLTAVSCLAQNEAGTWTLTPKVGLNFARMTNPDIYIDMGDEKIEYTYKPALTAGVETEYQLNSHIGLAAELLYSNQGYTLKDNSAFRNGKATVHYLNLPLTAKFYFAPNLAFRVGLQPGFALGRHIEEDENDGNGQWTHHSSSDTWFRRFDLSLPLGLSYNIGAFEVDARYNLGLNNITDVDVVKIHNRVLQITIGYRFAMN
;
A
#
# COMPACT_ATOMS: atom_id res chain seq x y z
N MET A 1 22.08 -3.99 21.80
CA MET A 1 20.74 -4.43 21.34
C MET A 1 20.64 -5.94 21.56
N ILE A 2 19.92 -6.38 22.62
CA ILE A 2 19.82 -7.80 22.98
C ILE A 2 18.78 -8.42 22.06
N VAL A 3 19.21 -9.23 21.09
CA VAL A 3 18.32 -10.03 20.24
C VAL A 3 17.98 -11.30 21.01
N ILE A 4 16.83 -11.35 21.67
CA ILE A 4 16.32 -12.55 22.33
C ILE A 4 15.87 -13.52 21.24
N LYS A 5 16.67 -14.56 20.95
CA LYS A 5 16.23 -15.67 20.08
C LYS A 5 15.09 -16.43 20.78
N PRO A 6 13.90 -16.54 20.16
CA PRO A 6 12.79 -17.27 20.77
C PRO A 6 13.14 -18.74 20.97
N ASN A 7 12.99 -19.22 22.21
CA ASN A 7 13.21 -20.61 22.59
C ASN A 7 12.22 -21.53 21.85
N LYS A 8 12.61 -22.78 21.61
CA LYS A 8 11.84 -23.81 20.89
C LYS A 8 10.43 -24.02 21.50
N GLU A 9 10.31 -23.88 22.82
CA GLU A 9 9.04 -23.95 23.54
C GLU A 9 8.17 -22.71 23.30
N MET A 10 8.74 -21.51 23.24
CA MET A 10 8.00 -20.29 22.87
C MET A 10 7.45 -20.36 21.44
N LYS A 11 8.21 -20.95 20.51
CA LYS A 11 7.73 -21.16 19.14
C LYS A 11 6.54 -22.14 19.09
N LYS A 12 6.57 -23.20 19.88
CA LYS A 12 5.46 -24.16 20.00
C LYS A 12 4.22 -23.50 20.61
N ILE A 13 4.39 -22.74 21.70
CA ILE A 13 3.29 -22.01 22.35
C ILE A 13 2.68 -20.99 21.38
N LEU A 14 3.51 -20.24 20.65
CA LEU A 14 3.06 -19.27 19.65
C LEU A 14 2.31 -19.97 18.50
N LEU A 15 2.84 -21.11 18.03
CA LEU A 15 2.18 -21.91 16.98
C LEU A 15 0.86 -22.50 17.47
N THR A 16 0.80 -22.98 18.72
CA THR A 16 -0.43 -23.51 19.33
C THR A 16 -1.47 -22.41 19.57
N LEU A 17 -1.05 -21.22 20.00
CA LEU A 17 -1.94 -20.06 20.11
C LEU A 17 -2.50 -19.65 18.75
N ILE A 18 -1.65 -19.59 17.73
CA ILE A 18 -2.07 -19.27 16.35
C ILE A 18 -3.05 -20.32 15.81
N THR A 19 -2.79 -21.63 16.06
CA THR A 19 -3.72 -22.69 15.65
C THR A 19 -5.02 -22.67 16.45
N LEU A 20 -4.97 -22.38 17.75
CA LEU A 20 -6.17 -22.29 18.61
C LEU A 20 -7.05 -21.08 18.25
N THR A 21 -6.44 -19.94 17.92
CA THR A 21 -7.18 -18.77 17.42
C THR A 21 -7.78 -18.99 16.03
N LEU A 22 -7.09 -19.72 15.16
CA LEU A 22 -7.61 -20.10 13.83
C LEU A 22 -8.80 -21.09 13.91
N THR A 23 -8.81 -21.99 14.88
CA THR A 23 -9.93 -22.96 15.06
C THR A 23 -11.15 -22.37 15.77
N ALA A 24 -10.97 -21.38 16.65
CA ALA A 24 -12.09 -20.75 17.38
C ALA A 24 -12.97 -19.82 16.49
N VAL A 25 -12.47 -19.40 15.32
CA VAL A 25 -13.17 -18.50 14.39
C VAL A 25 -14.03 -19.26 13.36
N SER A 26 -14.00 -20.59 13.36
CA SER A 26 -14.61 -21.41 12.31
C SER A 26 -16.15 -21.45 12.31
N CYS A 27 -16.86 -20.70 13.14
CA CYS A 27 -18.28 -20.91 13.38
C CYS A 27 -19.23 -19.79 12.93
N LEU A 28 -18.77 -18.70 12.34
CA LEU A 28 -19.67 -17.60 11.93
C LEU A 28 -19.34 -17.09 10.54
N ALA A 29 -20.31 -17.19 9.65
CA ALA A 29 -20.43 -16.63 8.32
C ALA A 29 -19.59 -17.32 7.23
N GLN A 30 -20.07 -18.40 6.69
CA GLN A 30 -19.78 -18.76 5.29
C GLN A 30 -20.29 -17.61 4.41
N ASN A 31 -19.42 -17.07 3.55
CA ASN A 31 -19.86 -16.15 2.52
C ASN A 31 -20.76 -16.90 1.55
N GLU A 32 -22.04 -16.54 1.50
CA GLU A 32 -23.01 -17.21 0.62
C GLU A 32 -22.75 -16.81 -0.83
N ALA A 33 -22.72 -17.79 -1.73
CA ALA A 33 -22.59 -17.56 -3.16
C ALA A 33 -23.74 -16.68 -3.69
N GLY A 34 -23.43 -15.79 -4.62
CA GLY A 34 -24.41 -14.88 -5.21
C GLY A 34 -24.68 -13.61 -4.41
N THR A 35 -24.01 -13.42 -3.26
CA THR A 35 -24.18 -12.22 -2.45
C THR A 35 -23.28 -11.10 -2.89
N TRP A 36 -23.80 -9.87 -2.77
CA TRP A 36 -23.03 -8.64 -2.93
C TRP A 36 -22.78 -8.00 -1.58
N THR A 37 -21.60 -7.42 -1.41
CA THR A 37 -21.29 -6.57 -0.27
C THR A 37 -20.77 -5.21 -0.73
N LEU A 38 -21.10 -4.17 0.02
CA LEU A 38 -20.55 -2.84 -0.12
C LEU A 38 -19.77 -2.50 1.15
N THR A 39 -18.51 -2.08 0.98
CA THR A 39 -17.60 -1.85 2.12
C THR A 39 -16.93 -0.48 1.99
N PRO A 40 -17.50 0.59 2.59
CA PRO A 40 -16.73 1.81 2.83
C PRO A 40 -15.54 1.49 3.73
N LYS A 41 -14.37 2.03 3.38
CA LYS A 41 -13.11 1.76 4.09
C LYS A 41 -12.21 2.99 4.17
N VAL A 42 -11.44 3.03 5.25
CA VAL A 42 -10.39 4.02 5.45
C VAL A 42 -9.13 3.32 5.92
N GLY A 43 -7.98 3.94 5.75
CA GLY A 43 -6.73 3.35 6.18
C GLY A 43 -5.52 4.21 5.96
N LEU A 44 -4.37 3.55 6.08
CA LEU A 44 -3.05 4.14 5.94
C LEU A 44 -2.28 3.49 4.81
N ASN A 45 -1.60 4.31 4.05
CA ASN A 45 -0.57 3.93 3.11
C ASN A 45 0.79 4.24 3.72
N PHE A 46 1.73 3.33 3.52
CA PHE A 46 3.16 3.57 3.69
C PHE A 46 3.76 3.46 2.30
N ALA A 47 3.85 4.61 1.64
CA ALA A 47 4.26 4.71 0.24
C ALA A 47 5.73 5.08 0.13
N ARG A 48 6.43 4.49 -0.83
CA ARG A 48 7.74 4.91 -1.29
C ARG A 48 7.87 4.64 -2.79
N MET A 49 8.89 5.21 -3.39
CA MET A 49 9.33 4.85 -4.75
C MET A 49 10.53 3.92 -4.70
N THR A 50 10.80 3.19 -5.79
CA THR A 50 12.07 2.47 -5.93
C THR A 50 13.20 3.47 -6.02
N ASN A 51 14.33 3.20 -5.35
CA ASN A 51 15.49 4.06 -5.44
C ASN A 51 16.08 4.01 -6.85
N PRO A 52 16.24 5.15 -7.53
CA PRO A 52 17.02 5.19 -8.75
C PRO A 52 18.51 4.98 -8.42
N ASP A 53 19.25 4.37 -9.35
CA ASP A 53 20.71 4.28 -9.24
C ASP A 53 21.35 5.62 -9.68
N ILE A 54 20.98 6.70 -8.99
CA ILE A 54 21.49 8.05 -9.20
C ILE A 54 22.37 8.42 -8.01
N TYR A 55 23.61 8.79 -8.30
CA TYR A 55 24.57 9.30 -7.34
C TYR A 55 24.64 10.82 -7.47
N ILE A 56 24.84 11.49 -6.34
CA ILE A 56 25.08 12.94 -6.31
C ILE A 56 26.55 13.17 -6.59
N ASP A 57 26.88 14.06 -7.54
CA ASP A 57 28.22 14.28 -8.10
C ASP A 57 29.24 14.83 -7.07
N MET A 58 28.81 15.15 -5.85
CA MET A 58 29.65 15.64 -4.75
C MET A 58 30.10 14.60 -3.72
N GLY A 59 30.02 13.32 -4.07
CA GLY A 59 30.40 12.20 -3.19
C GLY A 59 29.63 10.94 -3.59
N ASP A 60 30.06 9.78 -3.10
CA ASP A 60 29.37 8.51 -3.32
C ASP A 60 27.97 8.45 -2.62
N GLU A 61 27.33 9.59 -2.37
CA GLU A 61 25.99 9.64 -1.76
C GLU A 61 24.92 9.31 -2.79
N LYS A 62 24.10 8.31 -2.46
CA LYS A 62 22.99 7.85 -3.27
C LYS A 62 21.68 8.51 -2.84
N ILE A 63 20.82 8.86 -3.81
CA ILE A 63 19.47 9.32 -3.52
C ILE A 63 18.65 8.14 -2.97
N GLU A 64 18.17 8.25 -1.73
CA GLU A 64 17.35 7.24 -1.07
C GLU A 64 15.93 7.74 -0.77
N TYR A 65 14.93 7.04 -1.30
CA TYR A 65 13.53 7.28 -0.98
C TYR A 65 13.10 6.40 0.20
N THR A 66 12.46 7.04 1.17
CA THR A 66 11.93 6.37 2.36
C THR A 66 10.40 6.35 2.37
N TYR A 67 9.83 5.55 3.26
CA TYR A 67 8.39 5.43 3.38
C TYR A 67 7.74 6.72 3.90
N LYS A 68 6.69 7.15 3.22
CA LYS A 68 5.81 8.24 3.61
C LYS A 68 4.47 7.67 4.10
N PRO A 69 4.10 7.85 5.37
CA PRO A 69 2.76 7.53 5.84
C PRO A 69 1.75 8.53 5.27
N ALA A 70 0.61 8.03 4.81
CA ALA A 70 -0.44 8.85 4.21
C ALA A 70 -1.81 8.16 4.34
N LEU A 71 -2.89 8.90 4.08
CA LEU A 71 -4.25 8.41 4.20
C LEU A 71 -4.76 7.79 2.90
N THR A 72 -5.64 6.81 3.04
CA THR A 72 -6.46 6.27 1.96
C THR A 72 -7.89 6.09 2.44
N ALA A 73 -8.86 6.31 1.54
CA ALA A 73 -10.27 6.11 1.83
C ALA A 73 -11.03 5.80 0.54
N GLY A 74 -12.11 5.05 0.65
CA GLY A 74 -12.94 4.73 -0.50
C GLY A 74 -13.99 3.67 -0.21
N VAL A 75 -14.40 2.99 -1.26
CA VAL A 75 -15.45 1.97 -1.20
C VAL A 75 -15.03 0.76 -2.02
N GLU A 76 -15.33 -0.43 -1.51
CA GLU A 76 -15.21 -1.71 -2.20
C GLU A 76 -16.59 -2.29 -2.42
N THR A 77 -16.83 -2.89 -3.58
CA THR A 77 -17.91 -3.83 -3.79
C THR A 77 -17.33 -5.21 -4.05
N GLU A 78 -17.90 -6.24 -3.43
CA GLU A 78 -17.48 -7.63 -3.60
C GLU A 78 -18.69 -8.47 -4.00
N TYR A 79 -18.51 -9.31 -5.02
CA TYR A 79 -19.43 -10.35 -5.42
C TYR A 79 -18.88 -11.72 -5.07
N GLN A 80 -19.62 -12.48 -4.27
CA GLN A 80 -19.22 -13.82 -3.86
C GLN A 80 -19.61 -14.84 -4.92
N LEU A 81 -18.64 -15.37 -5.67
CA LEU A 81 -18.88 -16.40 -6.69
C LEU A 81 -19.24 -17.74 -6.08
N ASN A 82 -18.56 -18.13 -5.02
CA ASN A 82 -18.80 -19.34 -4.23
C ASN A 82 -18.19 -19.14 -2.83
N SER A 83 -18.28 -20.16 -1.95
CA SER A 83 -17.77 -20.06 -0.57
C SER A 83 -16.25 -19.74 -0.47
N HIS A 84 -15.49 -19.89 -1.56
CA HIS A 84 -14.03 -19.73 -1.57
C HIS A 84 -13.52 -18.59 -2.43
N ILE A 85 -14.34 -18.06 -3.34
CA ILE A 85 -13.91 -17.08 -4.31
C ILE A 85 -14.85 -15.88 -4.33
N GLY A 86 -14.33 -14.70 -4.07
CA GLY A 86 -14.97 -13.41 -4.26
C GLY A 86 -14.26 -12.58 -5.34
N LEU A 87 -15.01 -11.77 -6.05
CA LEU A 87 -14.48 -10.75 -6.97
C LEU A 87 -14.77 -9.38 -6.38
N ALA A 88 -13.75 -8.57 -6.23
CA ALA A 88 -13.88 -7.25 -5.63
C ALA A 88 -13.41 -6.15 -6.60
N ALA A 89 -14.15 -5.06 -6.63
CA ALA A 89 -13.80 -3.82 -7.30
C ALA A 89 -13.83 -2.69 -6.28
N GLU A 90 -12.82 -1.83 -6.30
CA GLU A 90 -12.70 -0.72 -5.35
C GLU A 90 -12.57 0.61 -6.08
N LEU A 91 -13.03 1.67 -5.46
CA LEU A 91 -12.70 3.04 -5.83
C LEU A 91 -12.08 3.70 -4.61
N LEU A 92 -10.78 4.01 -4.69
CA LEU A 92 -10.00 4.52 -3.56
C LEU A 92 -9.31 5.84 -3.91
N TYR A 93 -9.54 6.85 -3.09
CA TYR A 93 -8.62 7.96 -2.97
C TYR A 93 -7.42 7.51 -2.15
N SER A 94 -6.23 7.75 -2.67
CA SER A 94 -5.00 7.25 -2.10
C SER A 94 -3.92 8.33 -2.15
N ASN A 95 -3.53 8.86 -1.00
CA ASN A 95 -2.38 9.73 -0.90
C ASN A 95 -1.13 8.85 -0.83
N GLN A 96 -0.15 9.13 -1.69
CA GLN A 96 1.09 8.37 -1.85
C GLN A 96 2.29 9.32 -1.98
N GLY A 97 3.43 8.79 -2.41
CA GLY A 97 4.66 9.52 -2.66
C GLY A 97 5.84 8.94 -1.89
N TYR A 98 6.78 9.79 -1.54
CA TYR A 98 7.98 9.41 -0.78
C TYR A 98 8.45 10.54 0.13
N THR A 99 9.34 10.19 1.04
CA THR A 99 10.21 11.15 1.74
C THR A 99 11.63 10.88 1.28
N LEU A 100 12.38 11.94 0.99
CA LEU A 100 13.79 11.85 0.65
C LEU A 100 14.59 11.76 1.95
N LYS A 101 15.59 10.86 1.99
CA LYS A 101 16.56 10.87 3.07
C LYS A 101 17.49 12.06 2.90
N ASP A 102 17.69 12.81 3.97
CA ASP A 102 18.58 13.96 3.98
C ASP A 102 20.00 13.57 3.57
N ASN A 103 20.62 14.39 2.73
CA ASN A 103 21.96 14.21 2.23
C ASN A 103 22.68 15.58 2.09
N SER A 104 23.86 15.61 1.47
CA SER A 104 24.64 16.84 1.29
C SER A 104 23.96 17.88 0.39
N ALA A 105 23.15 17.44 -0.57
CA ALA A 105 22.49 18.32 -1.56
C ALA A 105 21.04 18.65 -1.19
N PHE A 106 20.31 17.71 -0.56
CA PHE A 106 18.88 17.84 -0.31
C PHE A 106 18.51 17.54 1.16
N ARG A 107 17.57 18.32 1.68
CA ARG A 107 16.94 18.11 3.00
C ARG A 107 15.44 18.29 2.91
N ASN A 108 14.71 17.69 3.88
CA ASN A 108 13.26 17.80 4.02
C ASN A 108 12.49 17.40 2.74
N GLY A 109 13.14 16.68 1.81
CA GLY A 109 12.55 16.29 0.53
C GLY A 109 11.33 15.39 0.71
N LYS A 110 10.20 15.81 0.13
CA LYS A 110 8.93 15.11 0.22
C LYS A 110 8.12 15.27 -1.05
N ALA A 111 7.70 14.16 -1.62
CA ALA A 111 6.72 14.17 -2.70
C ALA A 111 5.37 13.68 -2.18
N THR A 112 4.32 14.36 -2.60
CA THR A 112 2.93 13.97 -2.34
C THR A 112 2.23 13.81 -3.68
N VAL A 113 1.61 12.63 -3.88
CA VAL A 113 0.83 12.34 -5.09
C VAL A 113 -0.54 11.82 -4.66
N HIS A 114 -1.57 12.49 -5.14
CA HIS A 114 -2.96 12.11 -4.88
C HIS A 114 -3.45 11.24 -6.03
N TYR A 115 -3.78 9.99 -5.75
CA TYR A 115 -4.29 9.04 -6.73
C TYR A 115 -5.78 8.76 -6.54
N LEU A 116 -6.45 8.53 -7.65
CA LEU A 116 -7.69 7.78 -7.71
C LEU A 116 -7.34 6.38 -8.23
N ASN A 117 -7.46 5.38 -7.39
CA ASN A 117 -7.15 3.98 -7.71
C ASN A 117 -8.43 3.18 -7.91
N LEU A 118 -8.38 2.24 -8.86
CA LEU A 118 -9.44 1.28 -9.16
C LEU A 118 -8.91 -0.16 -9.05
N PRO A 119 -8.70 -0.69 -7.83
CA PRO A 119 -8.31 -2.08 -7.64
C PRO A 119 -9.41 -3.04 -8.11
N LEU A 120 -9.03 -3.99 -8.96
CA LEU A 120 -9.86 -5.12 -9.41
C LEU A 120 -9.17 -6.38 -8.93
N THR A 121 -9.75 -7.07 -7.93
CA THR A 121 -9.08 -8.16 -7.24
C THR A 121 -9.96 -9.40 -7.12
N ALA A 122 -9.34 -10.58 -7.15
CA ALA A 122 -9.93 -11.82 -6.70
C ALA A 122 -9.53 -12.07 -5.25
N LYS A 123 -10.49 -12.46 -4.42
CA LYS A 123 -10.30 -12.88 -3.03
C LYS A 123 -10.46 -14.40 -2.97
N PHE A 124 -9.46 -15.09 -2.44
CA PHE A 124 -9.46 -16.55 -2.27
C PHE A 124 -9.57 -16.86 -0.77
N TYR A 125 -10.75 -17.25 -0.32
CA TYR A 125 -11.04 -17.59 1.07
C TYR A 125 -10.52 -19.00 1.36
N PHE A 126 -9.40 -19.10 2.06
CA PHE A 126 -8.81 -20.38 2.49
C PHE A 126 -9.16 -20.74 3.94
N ALA A 127 -9.77 -19.80 4.64
CA ALA A 127 -10.44 -20.02 5.92
C ALA A 127 -11.72 -19.15 5.96
N PRO A 128 -12.70 -19.43 6.83
CA PRO A 128 -14.03 -18.82 6.79
C PRO A 128 -14.05 -17.28 6.69
N ASN A 129 -13.11 -16.62 7.31
CA ASN A 129 -13.06 -15.15 7.35
C ASN A 129 -11.74 -14.59 6.79
N LEU A 130 -10.85 -15.43 6.29
CA LEU A 130 -9.51 -15.04 5.86
C LEU A 130 -9.34 -15.33 4.38
N ALA A 131 -9.06 -14.29 3.61
CA ALA A 131 -8.83 -14.40 2.18
C ALA A 131 -7.46 -13.84 1.80
N PHE A 132 -6.81 -14.52 0.86
CA PHE A 132 -5.75 -13.96 0.04
C PHE A 132 -6.37 -13.18 -1.10
N ARG A 133 -5.82 -12.01 -1.41
CA ARG A 133 -6.29 -11.17 -2.52
C ARG A 133 -5.16 -10.82 -3.48
N VAL A 134 -5.49 -10.87 -4.75
CA VAL A 134 -4.57 -10.54 -5.86
C VAL A 134 -5.35 -9.95 -7.03
N GLY A 135 -4.75 -9.06 -7.79
CA GLY A 135 -5.42 -8.46 -8.94
C GLY A 135 -4.59 -7.41 -9.64
N LEU A 136 -5.25 -6.46 -10.28
CA LEU A 136 -4.65 -5.30 -10.92
C LEU A 136 -5.25 -4.03 -10.35
N GLN A 137 -4.43 -3.00 -10.21
CA GLN A 137 -4.86 -1.70 -9.70
C GLN A 137 -4.36 -0.60 -10.63
N PRO A 138 -5.16 -0.20 -11.63
CA PRO A 138 -4.92 1.06 -12.33
C PRO A 138 -5.14 2.24 -11.38
N GLY A 139 -4.29 3.25 -11.48
CA GLY A 139 -4.32 4.47 -10.70
C GLY A 139 -4.09 5.70 -11.56
N PHE A 140 -4.79 6.79 -11.26
CA PHE A 140 -4.66 8.06 -11.94
C PHE A 140 -4.29 9.16 -10.95
N ALA A 141 -3.16 9.83 -11.19
CA ALA A 141 -2.72 10.95 -10.38
C ALA A 141 -3.62 12.18 -10.65
N LEU A 142 -4.32 12.63 -9.61
CA LEU A 142 -5.18 13.80 -9.61
C LEU A 142 -4.40 15.09 -9.34
N GLY A 143 -3.37 15.00 -8.49
CA GLY A 143 -2.53 16.12 -8.11
C GLY A 143 -1.18 15.63 -7.60
N ARG A 144 -0.17 16.47 -7.72
CA ARG A 144 1.22 16.18 -7.33
C ARG A 144 1.84 17.41 -6.72
N HIS A 145 2.68 17.21 -5.72
CA HIS A 145 3.38 18.29 -5.05
C HIS A 145 4.70 17.78 -4.50
N ILE A 146 5.78 18.51 -4.77
CA ILE A 146 7.11 18.22 -4.28
C ILE A 146 7.60 19.42 -3.46
N GLU A 147 8.15 19.14 -2.31
CA GLU A 147 8.82 20.09 -1.43
C GLU A 147 10.21 19.56 -1.13
N GLU A 148 11.21 20.40 -1.24
CA GLU A 148 12.59 20.06 -0.89
C GLU A 148 13.42 21.32 -0.61
N ASP A 149 14.42 21.16 0.25
CA ASP A 149 15.42 22.19 0.50
C ASP A 149 16.70 21.77 -0.20
N GLU A 150 17.19 22.59 -1.13
CA GLU A 150 18.40 22.38 -1.91
C GLU A 150 19.56 23.22 -1.36
N ASN A 151 20.76 22.63 -1.28
CA ASN A 151 21.99 23.31 -0.86
C ASN A 151 22.72 23.90 -2.07
N ASP A 152 23.05 25.18 -2.03
CA ASP A 152 23.77 25.91 -3.09
C ASP A 152 25.28 25.56 -3.20
N GLY A 153 25.77 24.61 -2.40
CA GLY A 153 27.19 24.24 -2.32
C GLY A 153 28.01 25.13 -1.39
N ASN A 154 27.49 26.29 -0.97
CA ASN A 154 28.10 27.22 -0.02
C ASN A 154 27.53 27.10 1.39
N GLY A 155 26.65 26.12 1.62
CA GLY A 155 25.99 25.88 2.89
C GLY A 155 24.70 26.66 3.09
N GLN A 156 24.20 27.39 2.10
CA GLN A 156 22.89 28.02 2.12
C GLN A 156 21.84 27.04 1.58
N TRP A 157 20.71 26.97 2.26
CA TRP A 157 19.57 26.11 1.91
C TRP A 157 18.44 26.96 1.34
N THR A 158 17.97 26.60 0.15
CA THR A 158 16.84 27.24 -0.51
C THR A 158 15.67 26.28 -0.57
N HIS A 159 14.50 26.72 -0.11
CA HIS A 159 13.26 25.94 -0.16
C HIS A 159 12.66 26.00 -1.57
N HIS A 160 12.43 24.83 -2.16
CA HIS A 160 11.75 24.66 -3.43
C HIS A 160 10.42 23.96 -3.20
N SER A 161 9.37 24.47 -3.86
CA SER A 161 8.04 23.89 -3.85
C SER A 161 7.49 23.91 -5.27
N SER A 162 7.12 22.77 -5.81
CA SER A 162 6.62 22.64 -7.18
C SER A 162 5.46 21.66 -7.27
N SER A 163 4.47 22.03 -8.08
CA SER A 163 3.39 21.14 -8.49
C SER A 163 3.59 20.61 -9.92
N ASP A 164 4.56 21.18 -10.63
CA ASP A 164 4.94 20.70 -11.96
C ASP A 164 6.00 19.60 -11.80
N THR A 165 5.61 18.36 -12.07
CA THR A 165 6.44 17.20 -11.79
C THR A 165 6.60 16.32 -13.03
N TRP A 166 7.76 15.67 -13.12
CA TRP A 166 8.13 14.72 -14.16
C TRP A 166 7.52 13.32 -13.99
N PHE A 167 6.51 13.16 -13.13
CA PHE A 167 5.79 11.91 -12.93
C PHE A 167 4.63 11.73 -13.93
N ARG A 168 4.49 10.53 -14.47
CA ARG A 168 3.34 10.12 -15.29
C ARG A 168 2.06 10.11 -14.46
N ARG A 169 0.95 10.42 -15.11
CA ARG A 169 -0.37 10.42 -14.44
C ARG A 169 -0.92 9.02 -14.21
N PHE A 170 -0.52 8.06 -15.02
CA PHE A 170 -1.00 6.69 -14.94
C PHE A 170 -0.01 5.81 -14.18
N ASP A 171 -0.51 5.07 -13.21
CA ASP A 171 0.17 4.01 -12.48
C ASP A 171 -0.61 2.71 -12.60
N LEU A 172 0.08 1.60 -12.81
CA LEU A 172 -0.48 0.26 -12.78
C LEU A 172 0.28 -0.54 -11.75
N SER A 173 -0.44 -1.11 -10.79
CA SER A 173 0.17 -1.93 -9.75
C SER A 173 -0.51 -3.29 -9.59
N LEU A 174 0.24 -4.23 -9.01
CA LEU A 174 -0.22 -5.56 -8.61
C LEU A 174 -0.44 -5.54 -7.09
N PRO A 175 -1.69 -5.47 -6.61
CA PRO A 175 -2.01 -5.64 -5.20
C PRO A 175 -1.89 -7.12 -4.81
N LEU A 176 -1.15 -7.40 -3.74
CA LEU A 176 -1.03 -8.70 -3.10
C LEU A 176 -1.30 -8.52 -1.61
N GLY A 177 -2.25 -9.24 -1.03
CA GLY A 177 -2.61 -9.00 0.36
C GLY A 177 -3.47 -10.08 0.98
N LEU A 178 -3.84 -9.79 2.23
CA LEU A 178 -4.75 -10.59 3.03
C LEU A 178 -5.88 -9.69 3.53
N SER A 179 -7.09 -10.22 3.53
CA SER A 179 -8.24 -9.61 4.18
C SER A 179 -8.81 -10.54 5.23
N TYR A 180 -9.23 -9.98 6.35
CA TYR A 180 -9.82 -10.72 7.45
C TYR A 180 -11.13 -10.06 7.91
N ASN A 181 -12.19 -10.85 7.96
CA ASN A 181 -13.53 -10.42 8.38
C ASN A 181 -13.74 -10.68 9.88
N ILE A 182 -14.12 -9.63 10.61
CA ILE A 182 -14.46 -9.69 12.04
C ILE A 182 -15.91 -9.22 12.18
N GLY A 183 -16.85 -10.16 12.12
CA GLY A 183 -18.26 -9.81 12.01
C GLY A 183 -18.53 -8.98 10.75
N ALA A 184 -19.05 -7.77 10.92
CA ALA A 184 -19.30 -6.84 9.82
C ALA A 184 -18.08 -5.99 9.43
N PHE A 185 -16.97 -6.08 10.16
CA PHE A 185 -15.76 -5.34 9.82
C PHE A 185 -14.82 -6.20 8.96
N GLU A 186 -14.16 -5.55 7.99
CA GLU A 186 -13.06 -6.12 7.23
C GLU A 186 -11.77 -5.34 7.52
N VAL A 187 -10.72 -6.05 7.87
CA VAL A 187 -9.35 -5.53 7.93
C VAL A 187 -8.59 -6.08 6.73
N ASP A 188 -7.96 -5.20 5.96
CA ASP A 188 -7.20 -5.56 4.77
C ASP A 188 -5.78 -5.02 4.91
N ALA A 189 -4.79 -5.88 4.63
CA ALA A 189 -3.39 -5.53 4.56
C ALA A 189 -2.82 -6.01 3.23
N ARG A 190 -2.31 -5.08 2.41
CA ARG A 190 -1.81 -5.39 1.07
C ARG A 190 -0.55 -4.62 0.72
N TYR A 191 0.23 -5.19 -0.17
CA TYR A 191 1.38 -4.58 -0.79
C TYR A 191 1.11 -4.37 -2.27
N ASN A 192 1.10 -3.11 -2.68
CA ASN A 192 0.88 -2.72 -4.08
C ASN A 192 2.25 -2.56 -4.76
N LEU A 193 2.52 -3.45 -5.70
CA LEU A 193 3.73 -3.47 -6.52
C LEU A 193 3.50 -2.70 -7.81
N GLY A 194 4.08 -1.51 -7.96
CA GLY A 194 4.04 -0.76 -9.22
C GLY A 194 4.72 -1.54 -10.34
N LEU A 195 4.03 -1.69 -11.47
CA LEU A 195 4.45 -2.47 -12.63
C LEU A 195 5.05 -1.61 -13.74
N ASN A 196 4.52 -0.39 -13.91
CA ASN A 196 4.99 0.52 -14.95
C ASN A 196 5.95 1.58 -14.38
N ASN A 197 6.77 2.15 -15.26
CA ASN A 197 7.57 3.32 -14.94
C ASN A 197 6.66 4.55 -14.78
N ILE A 198 6.76 5.23 -13.64
CA ILE A 198 5.98 6.44 -13.32
C ILE A 198 6.71 7.75 -13.59
N THR A 199 7.93 7.69 -14.15
CA THR A 199 8.68 8.88 -14.57
C THR A 199 8.64 9.07 -16.09
N ASP A 200 8.65 10.32 -16.53
CA ASP A 200 8.82 10.71 -17.95
C ASP A 200 10.29 10.73 -18.38
N VAL A 201 11.22 10.48 -17.47
CA VAL A 201 12.67 10.42 -17.75
C VAL A 201 13.02 9.01 -18.19
N ASP A 202 13.30 8.79 -19.47
CA ASP A 202 13.50 7.45 -20.05
C ASP A 202 14.68 6.66 -19.49
N VAL A 203 15.72 7.35 -19.03
CA VAL A 203 16.93 6.74 -18.47
C VAL A 203 16.77 6.24 -17.02
N VAL A 204 15.69 6.64 -16.35
CA VAL A 204 15.43 6.30 -14.94
C VAL A 204 14.12 5.54 -14.83
N LYS A 205 14.15 4.34 -14.23
CA LYS A 205 12.95 3.55 -13.97
C LYS A 205 12.55 3.65 -12.50
N ILE A 206 11.41 4.28 -12.25
CA ILE A 206 10.86 4.46 -10.91
C ILE A 206 9.49 3.79 -10.85
N HIS A 207 9.26 3.02 -9.79
CA HIS A 207 8.00 2.32 -9.55
C HIS A 207 7.48 2.65 -8.15
N ASN A 208 6.17 2.75 -7.99
CA ASN A 208 5.54 2.86 -6.69
C ASN A 208 5.65 1.55 -5.89
N ARG A 209 5.79 1.68 -4.58
CA ARG A 209 5.76 0.60 -3.60
C ARG A 209 4.93 1.06 -2.42
N VAL A 210 3.77 0.45 -2.21
CA VAL A 210 2.84 0.90 -1.18
C VAL A 210 2.42 -0.27 -0.31
N LEU A 211 2.76 -0.23 0.97
CA LEU A 211 2.10 -1.05 1.98
C LEU A 211 0.84 -0.31 2.42
N GLN A 212 -0.33 -0.95 2.29
CA GLN A 212 -1.63 -0.37 2.61
C GLN A 212 -2.33 -1.22 3.65
N ILE A 213 -2.88 -0.56 4.68
CA ILE A 213 -3.69 -1.21 5.70
C ILE A 213 -5.01 -0.43 5.78
N THR A 214 -6.13 -1.11 5.63
CA THR A 214 -7.47 -0.51 5.70
C THR A 214 -8.38 -1.27 6.65
N ILE A 215 -9.35 -0.55 7.20
CA ILE A 215 -10.50 -1.10 7.90
C ILE A 215 -11.77 -0.59 7.20
N GLY A 216 -12.74 -1.49 7.03
CA GLY A 216 -14.02 -1.17 6.43
C GLY A 216 -15.18 -1.83 7.17
N TYR A 217 -16.39 -1.37 6.88
CA TYR A 217 -17.63 -1.97 7.36
C TYR A 217 -18.41 -2.57 6.19
N ARG A 218 -18.71 -3.86 6.25
CA ARG A 218 -19.35 -4.63 5.20
C ARG A 218 -20.88 -4.57 5.35
N PHE A 219 -21.53 -3.98 4.37
CA PHE A 219 -22.99 -4.01 4.21
C PHE A 219 -23.35 -5.12 3.23
N ALA A 220 -24.12 -6.11 3.67
CA ALA A 220 -24.71 -7.08 2.74
C ALA A 220 -25.79 -6.38 1.90
N MET A 221 -25.71 -6.56 0.59
CA MET A 221 -26.71 -6.08 -0.37
C MET A 221 -27.50 -7.30 -0.90
N ASN A 222 -28.78 -7.33 -0.62
CA ASN A 222 -29.70 -8.40 -1.08
C ASN A 222 -30.27 -8.06 -2.44
#